data_c51756f0592caa54bf7f53112c309a66
#
_entry.id   c51756f0592caa54bf7f53112c309a66
#
_cell.length_a   1.000
_cell.length_b   1.000
_cell.length_c   1.000
_cell.angle_alpha   90.00
_cell.angle_beta   90.00
_cell.angle_gamma   90.00
#
_symmetry.space_group_name_H-M   'P 1'
#
loop_
_entity.id
_entity.type
_entity.pdbx_description
1 polymer ?
#
loop_
_entity_poly.entity_id
_entity_poly.type
_entity_poly.pdbx_seq_one_letter_code
_entity_poly.pdbx_strand_id
1 'polypeptide(L)'
;MAQIEKMIAKTFMDIANGLETGSFGARPRIAVTGLGSEHGEANSVEAAVLAADRGVDVTLIGTAENEKFNTVKVSDEDEMYKEMEKMLDSGDIDGCVTMHYPFPIGVSTVGRVITPGKGRQMFIANTTGTSAAERIEAMIRNTIAGIITAKACGIKNPTVGILNVDGARQCEGALKELQANGYDIHFAESSRADGGCVMRGNDLLVGACDVMVTDSLTGNILMKMMSSYCTGGSYEAVGYGYGPGIGEGYDRLVMIVSRASGAPVLANAMEYAATLVKNNYREIAKKEYEAAKKAGLEKIIAAHKPVKKEASEEVVECPPKEVVTASIAGIEVMDLEDAVQALWKAKIYAESGMGCTGPLVM
;
A
#
# COMPACT_ATOMS: atom_id res chain seq x y z
N MET A 1 3.71 -46.54 0.81
CA MET A 1 3.27 -46.58 2.22
C MET A 1 3.72 -45.35 2.99
N ALA A 2 5.00 -45.01 3.04
CA ALA A 2 5.48 -43.80 3.77
C ALA A 2 4.83 -42.46 3.42
N GLN A 3 4.35 -42.28 2.20
CA GLN A 3 3.68 -41.04 1.78
C GLN A 3 2.23 -40.96 2.28
N ILE A 4 1.53 -42.10 2.35
CA ILE A 4 0.17 -42.19 2.90
C ILE A 4 0.24 -42.01 4.43
N GLU A 5 1.19 -42.60 5.11
CA GLU A 5 1.39 -42.46 6.56
C GLU A 5 1.68 -41.00 6.94
N LYS A 6 2.54 -40.29 6.17
CA LYS A 6 2.79 -38.87 6.36
C LYS A 6 1.55 -38.01 6.15
N MET A 7 0.73 -38.34 5.15
CA MET A 7 -0.52 -37.62 4.85
C MET A 7 -1.54 -37.82 5.98
N ILE A 8 -1.68 -39.04 6.48
CA ILE A 8 -2.57 -39.35 7.60
C ILE A 8 -2.10 -38.62 8.87
N ALA A 9 -0.80 -38.70 9.20
CA ALA A 9 -0.23 -38.02 10.36
C ALA A 9 -0.47 -36.49 10.27
N LYS A 10 -0.26 -35.87 9.10
CA LYS A 10 -0.52 -34.46 8.87
C LYS A 10 -2.00 -34.14 9.09
N THR A 11 -2.92 -34.95 8.56
CA THR A 11 -4.36 -34.73 8.73
C THR A 11 -4.79 -34.78 10.19
N PHE A 12 -4.26 -35.74 10.96
CA PHE A 12 -4.54 -35.83 12.40
C PHE A 12 -3.98 -34.64 13.18
N MET A 13 -2.78 -34.18 12.83
CA MET A 13 -2.19 -32.97 13.43
C MET A 13 -3.01 -31.72 13.08
N ASP A 14 -3.47 -31.59 11.84
CA ASP A 14 -4.31 -30.46 11.41
C ASP A 14 -5.67 -30.45 12.15
N ILE A 15 -6.27 -31.64 12.38
CA ILE A 15 -7.51 -31.77 13.17
C ILE A 15 -7.25 -31.41 14.64
N ALA A 16 -6.19 -31.92 15.26
CA ALA A 16 -5.83 -31.63 16.65
C ALA A 16 -5.60 -30.12 16.85
N ASN A 17 -4.82 -29.52 15.96
CA ASN A 17 -4.57 -28.08 15.95
C ASN A 17 -5.85 -27.26 15.72
N GLY A 18 -6.74 -27.72 14.83
CA GLY A 18 -8.03 -27.09 14.58
C GLY A 18 -8.93 -27.09 15.82
N LEU A 19 -8.93 -28.18 16.58
CA LEU A 19 -9.66 -28.30 17.85
C LEU A 19 -9.08 -27.39 18.93
N GLU A 20 -7.76 -27.26 18.99
CA GLU A 20 -7.04 -26.47 19.99
C GLU A 20 -7.16 -24.95 19.72
N THR A 21 -7.11 -24.54 18.46
CA THR A 21 -7.13 -23.12 18.04
C THR A 21 -8.50 -22.63 17.57
N GLY A 22 -9.49 -23.52 17.40
CA GLY A 22 -10.79 -23.21 16.79
C GLY A 22 -10.75 -22.88 15.29
N SER A 23 -9.62 -23.11 14.61
CA SER A 23 -9.38 -22.81 13.19
C SER A 23 -9.15 -24.10 12.41
N PHE A 24 -10.10 -24.49 11.55
CA PHE A 24 -10.00 -25.66 10.69
C PHE A 24 -9.59 -25.28 9.27
N GLY A 25 -8.69 -26.06 8.68
CA GLY A 25 -8.20 -25.89 7.31
C GLY A 25 -6.67 -25.85 7.21
N ALA A 26 -6.14 -25.87 5.99
CA ALA A 26 -4.70 -25.73 5.76
C ALA A 26 -4.21 -24.35 6.28
N ARG A 27 -3.20 -24.37 7.15
CA ARG A 27 -2.59 -23.13 7.63
C ARG A 27 -1.76 -22.51 6.52
N PRO A 28 -1.87 -21.19 6.30
CA PRO A 28 -0.98 -20.49 5.38
C PRO A 28 0.48 -20.65 5.82
N ARG A 29 1.32 -21.04 4.88
CA ARG A 29 2.76 -21.23 5.09
C ARG A 29 3.47 -19.93 4.77
N ILE A 30 3.88 -19.22 5.80
CA ILE A 30 4.52 -17.91 5.66
C ILE A 30 5.97 -18.00 6.12
N ALA A 31 6.88 -17.61 5.21
CA ALA A 31 8.29 -17.47 5.59
C ALA A 31 8.57 -16.06 6.14
N VAL A 32 9.64 -15.97 6.91
CA VAL A 32 10.26 -14.71 7.31
C VAL A 32 11.77 -14.82 7.11
N THR A 33 12.38 -13.76 6.54
CA THR A 33 13.83 -13.67 6.40
C THR A 33 14.48 -13.38 7.75
N GLY A 34 15.49 -14.16 8.12
CA GLY A 34 16.18 -14.05 9.42
C GLY A 34 17.22 -12.92 9.43
N LEU A 35 17.90 -12.71 8.29
CA LEU A 35 19.03 -11.80 8.20
C LEU A 35 18.61 -10.39 7.76
N GLY A 36 19.45 -9.40 8.02
CA GLY A 36 19.26 -8.01 7.56
C GLY A 36 18.55 -7.07 8.54
N SER A 37 18.07 -7.55 9.70
CA SER A 37 17.47 -6.70 10.74
C SER A 37 18.53 -5.86 11.47
N GLU A 38 18.22 -4.58 11.73
CA GLU A 38 19.03 -3.73 12.61
C GLU A 38 19.07 -4.23 14.06
N HIS A 39 18.09 -5.07 14.44
CA HIS A 39 17.97 -5.70 15.75
C HIS A 39 18.55 -7.11 15.80
N GLY A 40 19.17 -7.58 14.71
CA GLY A 40 19.73 -8.92 14.57
C GLY A 40 18.69 -10.01 14.31
N GLU A 41 19.16 -11.23 14.03
CA GLU A 41 18.29 -12.38 13.71
C GLU A 41 17.38 -12.78 14.89
N ALA A 42 17.78 -12.54 16.12
CA ALA A 42 16.97 -12.81 17.32
C ALA A 42 15.59 -12.11 17.27
N ASN A 43 15.51 -10.94 16.65
CA ASN A 43 14.26 -10.21 16.42
C ASN A 43 13.33 -10.97 15.45
N SER A 44 13.87 -11.53 14.37
CA SER A 44 13.11 -12.36 13.42
C SER A 44 12.67 -13.68 14.05
N VAL A 45 13.51 -14.28 14.91
CA VAL A 45 13.18 -15.48 15.69
C VAL A 45 12.02 -15.24 16.65
N GLU A 46 12.06 -14.13 17.40
CA GLU A 46 10.96 -13.74 18.30
C GLU A 46 9.66 -13.52 17.50
N ALA A 47 9.75 -12.84 16.38
CA ALA A 47 8.60 -12.62 15.50
C ALA A 47 8.01 -13.94 14.96
N ALA A 48 8.86 -14.89 14.56
CA ALA A 48 8.46 -16.20 14.09
C ALA A 48 7.72 -16.98 15.17
N VAL A 49 8.22 -16.97 16.42
CA VAL A 49 7.54 -17.56 17.58
C VAL A 49 6.18 -16.92 17.82
N LEU A 50 6.10 -15.60 17.85
CA LEU A 50 4.85 -14.87 18.03
C LEU A 50 3.81 -15.21 16.97
N ALA A 51 4.21 -15.28 15.70
CA ALA A 51 3.30 -15.62 14.59
C ALA A 51 2.86 -17.09 14.65
N ALA A 52 3.75 -18.00 15.00
CA ALA A 52 3.44 -19.43 15.17
C ALA A 52 2.42 -19.65 16.31
N ASP A 53 2.58 -18.96 17.44
CA ASP A 53 1.64 -19.01 18.57
C ASP A 53 0.23 -18.48 18.20
N ARG A 54 0.14 -17.65 17.13
CA ARG A 54 -1.11 -17.14 16.57
C ARG A 54 -1.66 -17.99 15.41
N GLY A 55 -1.07 -19.16 15.17
CA GLY A 55 -1.58 -20.15 14.22
C GLY A 55 -1.12 -20.01 12.78
N VAL A 56 -0.04 -19.27 12.52
CA VAL A 56 0.66 -19.25 11.22
C VAL A 56 1.62 -20.42 11.15
N ASP A 57 1.70 -21.11 10.01
CA ASP A 57 2.76 -22.10 9.74
C ASP A 57 4.00 -21.34 9.26
N VAL A 58 4.97 -21.17 10.16
CA VAL A 58 6.11 -20.28 9.94
C VAL A 58 7.35 -21.05 9.51
N THR A 59 8.05 -20.50 8.51
CA THR A 59 9.40 -20.93 8.12
C THR A 59 10.38 -19.76 8.26
N LEU A 60 11.41 -19.89 9.09
CA LEU A 60 12.52 -18.95 9.14
C LEU A 60 13.53 -19.32 8.04
N ILE A 61 13.86 -18.36 7.16
CA ILE A 61 14.99 -18.50 6.22
C ILE A 61 16.17 -17.76 6.84
N GLY A 62 17.04 -18.48 7.54
CA GLY A 62 18.07 -17.90 8.39
C GLY A 62 19.00 -18.94 8.98
N THR A 63 19.58 -18.65 10.16
CA THR A 63 20.54 -19.54 10.83
C THR A 63 19.99 -20.22 12.08
N ALA A 64 19.00 -19.59 12.74
CA ALA A 64 18.46 -20.03 14.02
C ALA A 64 17.45 -21.18 13.87
N GLU A 65 17.38 -22.05 14.86
CA GLU A 65 16.40 -23.15 14.96
C GLU A 65 15.50 -22.95 16.18
N ASN A 66 14.24 -23.36 16.06
CA ASN A 66 13.29 -23.38 17.17
C ASN A 66 12.24 -24.47 16.93
N GLU A 67 11.66 -25.02 17.98
CA GLU A 67 10.63 -26.07 17.92
C GLU A 67 9.28 -25.59 17.35
N LYS A 68 9.01 -24.28 17.38
CA LYS A 68 7.73 -23.67 16.96
C LYS A 68 7.67 -23.36 15.46
N PHE A 69 8.78 -23.38 14.75
CA PHE A 69 8.82 -23.06 13.31
C PHE A 69 9.84 -23.91 12.57
N ASN A 70 9.68 -23.99 11.25
CA ASN A 70 10.67 -24.64 10.39
C ASN A 70 11.80 -23.68 10.08
N THR A 71 13.04 -24.21 9.89
CA THR A 71 14.19 -23.41 9.48
C THR A 71 14.76 -23.91 8.16
N VAL A 72 14.95 -23.01 7.22
CA VAL A 72 15.77 -23.20 6.03
C VAL A 72 17.08 -22.46 6.26
N LYS A 73 18.16 -23.25 6.44
CA LYS A 73 19.49 -22.70 6.76
C LYS A 73 20.11 -22.05 5.54
N VAL A 74 20.63 -20.85 5.75
CA VAL A 74 21.36 -20.06 4.75
C VAL A 74 22.60 -19.44 5.38
N SER A 75 23.63 -19.17 4.56
CA SER A 75 24.92 -18.65 5.02
C SER A 75 24.99 -17.11 5.01
N ASP A 76 24.22 -16.46 4.13
CA ASP A 76 24.25 -15.02 3.90
C ASP A 76 22.92 -14.49 3.33
N GLU A 77 22.82 -13.17 3.15
CA GLU A 77 21.62 -12.52 2.61
C GLU A 77 21.36 -12.90 1.14
N ASP A 78 22.38 -13.12 0.33
CA ASP A 78 22.22 -13.49 -1.09
C ASP A 78 21.61 -14.87 -1.25
N GLU A 79 22.05 -15.83 -0.46
CA GLU A 79 21.47 -17.18 -0.42
C GLU A 79 20.04 -17.14 0.12
N MET A 80 19.80 -16.33 1.16
CA MET A 80 18.47 -16.12 1.75
C MET A 80 17.45 -15.64 0.73
N TYR A 81 17.78 -14.65 -0.09
CA TYR A 81 16.86 -14.16 -1.12
C TYR A 81 16.62 -15.19 -2.23
N LYS A 82 17.66 -15.92 -2.66
CA LYS A 82 17.52 -16.99 -3.66
C LYS A 82 16.60 -18.11 -3.17
N GLU A 83 16.79 -18.55 -1.93
CA GLU A 83 15.97 -19.60 -1.35
C GLU A 83 14.52 -19.14 -1.13
N MET A 84 14.31 -17.89 -0.69
CA MET A 84 12.99 -17.26 -0.61
C MET A 84 12.25 -17.30 -1.95
N GLU A 85 12.88 -16.85 -3.03
CA GLU A 85 12.27 -16.85 -4.36
C GLU A 85 11.95 -18.27 -4.85
N LYS A 86 12.89 -19.19 -4.68
CA LYS A 86 12.71 -20.61 -5.03
C LYS A 86 11.52 -21.23 -4.29
N MET A 87 11.37 -20.97 -2.99
CA MET A 87 10.26 -21.50 -2.19
C MET A 87 8.92 -20.89 -2.57
N LEU A 88 8.89 -19.59 -2.95
CA LEU A 88 7.69 -18.94 -3.47
C LEU A 88 7.28 -19.53 -4.83
N ASP A 89 8.24 -19.74 -5.73
CA ASP A 89 7.99 -20.26 -7.08
C ASP A 89 7.61 -21.76 -7.08
N SER A 90 8.19 -22.55 -6.18
CA SER A 90 7.80 -23.97 -6.01
C SER A 90 6.47 -24.14 -5.27
N GLY A 91 5.98 -23.10 -4.60
CA GLY A 91 4.81 -23.17 -3.75
C GLY A 91 5.05 -23.90 -2.43
N ASP A 92 6.30 -24.01 -1.98
CA ASP A 92 6.63 -24.54 -0.64
C ASP A 92 6.17 -23.59 0.47
N ILE A 93 6.11 -22.28 0.17
CA ILE A 93 5.51 -21.25 1.00
C ILE A 93 4.46 -20.46 0.20
N ASP A 94 3.47 -19.93 0.88
CA ASP A 94 2.39 -19.15 0.29
C ASP A 94 2.69 -17.66 0.25
N GLY A 95 3.65 -17.21 1.09
CA GLY A 95 4.13 -15.82 1.15
C GLY A 95 5.37 -15.69 2.01
N CYS A 96 6.07 -14.56 1.91
CA CYS A 96 7.26 -14.27 2.70
C CYS A 96 7.27 -12.82 3.21
N VAL A 97 7.69 -12.63 4.47
CA VAL A 97 7.99 -11.31 5.06
C VAL A 97 9.49 -11.08 4.98
N THR A 98 9.89 -9.97 4.37
CA THR A 98 11.31 -9.62 4.19
C THR A 98 11.55 -8.11 4.35
N MET A 99 12.78 -7.74 4.63
CA MET A 99 13.17 -6.36 4.91
C MET A 99 13.51 -5.56 3.64
N HIS A 100 13.79 -6.24 2.56
CA HIS A 100 14.07 -5.64 1.26
C HIS A 100 13.67 -6.59 0.14
N TYR A 101 13.08 -6.05 -0.93
CA TYR A 101 12.82 -6.78 -2.16
C TYR A 101 12.71 -5.82 -3.35
N PRO A 102 13.41 -6.06 -4.46
CA PRO A 102 13.36 -5.23 -5.65
C PRO A 102 12.12 -5.59 -6.49
N PHE A 103 10.96 -5.01 -6.15
CA PHE A 103 9.75 -5.22 -6.95
C PHE A 103 9.91 -4.71 -8.38
N PRO A 104 9.34 -5.39 -9.37
CA PRO A 104 9.25 -4.86 -10.72
C PRO A 104 8.36 -3.61 -10.76
N ILE A 105 8.57 -2.76 -11.79
CA ILE A 105 7.66 -1.65 -12.08
C ILE A 105 6.25 -2.23 -12.37
N GLY A 106 5.22 -1.61 -11.81
CA GLY A 106 3.84 -2.09 -11.88
C GLY A 106 3.34 -2.68 -10.57
N VAL A 107 4.21 -2.82 -9.56
CA VAL A 107 3.85 -3.35 -8.24
C VAL A 107 3.77 -2.22 -7.22
N SER A 108 2.62 -2.12 -6.55
CA SER A 108 2.36 -1.22 -5.43
C SER A 108 2.49 -1.99 -4.12
N THR A 109 3.10 -1.41 -3.10
CA THR A 109 3.07 -2.00 -1.75
C THR A 109 2.01 -1.32 -0.90
N VAL A 110 1.16 -2.11 -0.25
CA VAL A 110 0.03 -1.60 0.53
C VAL A 110 0.26 -1.87 2.01
N GLY A 111 0.75 -0.86 2.71
CA GLY A 111 1.00 -0.93 4.14
C GLY A 111 -0.29 -0.93 4.95
N ARG A 112 -0.25 -1.48 6.17
CA ARG A 112 -1.38 -1.48 7.09
C ARG A 112 -0.94 -0.91 8.42
N VAL A 113 -1.49 0.26 8.75
CA VAL A 113 -1.15 1.03 9.94
C VAL A 113 -2.26 0.97 11.00
N ILE A 114 -1.89 1.33 12.22
CA ILE A 114 -2.82 1.67 13.29
C ILE A 114 -2.73 3.17 13.49
N THR A 115 -3.84 3.88 13.24
CA THR A 115 -3.85 5.35 13.30
C THR A 115 -3.71 5.86 14.72
N PRO A 116 -2.84 6.85 14.98
CA PRO A 116 -2.57 7.30 16.35
C PRO A 116 -3.76 7.98 17.03
N GLY A 117 -4.66 8.60 16.28
CA GLY A 117 -5.76 9.36 16.84
C GLY A 117 -6.92 8.50 17.37
N LYS A 118 -7.22 7.35 16.73
CA LYS A 118 -8.34 6.47 17.12
C LYS A 118 -7.99 5.00 17.23
N GLY A 119 -6.74 4.60 16.98
CA GLY A 119 -6.34 3.19 16.94
C GLY A 119 -7.01 2.40 15.81
N ARG A 120 -7.54 3.08 14.78
CA ARG A 120 -8.19 2.43 13.65
C ARG A 120 -7.13 1.87 12.69
N GLN A 121 -7.39 0.69 12.16
CA GLN A 121 -6.59 0.16 11.06
C GLN A 121 -6.93 0.90 9.76
N MET A 122 -5.89 1.22 8.99
CA MET A 122 -5.99 1.89 7.70
C MET A 122 -4.90 1.35 6.76
N PHE A 123 -5.24 1.20 5.47
CA PHE A 123 -4.29 0.82 4.44
C PHE A 123 -3.68 2.07 3.81
N ILE A 124 -2.35 2.09 3.65
CA ILE A 124 -1.63 3.14 2.92
C ILE A 124 -1.16 2.57 1.59
N ALA A 125 -1.67 3.07 0.51
CA ALA A 125 -1.37 2.68 -0.86
C ALA A 125 -0.77 3.88 -1.63
N ASN A 126 0.50 3.93 -1.87
CA ASN A 126 1.63 3.03 -1.84
C ASN A 126 2.62 3.39 -0.71
N THR A 127 3.50 2.44 -0.30
CA THR A 127 4.49 2.67 0.77
C THR A 127 5.95 2.57 0.30
N THR A 128 6.26 1.79 -0.73
CA THR A 128 7.64 1.59 -1.20
C THR A 128 7.76 1.16 -2.67
N GLY A 129 6.82 0.42 -3.26
CA GLY A 129 6.88 -0.02 -4.64
C GLY A 129 6.74 1.12 -5.67
N THR A 130 6.99 0.82 -6.93
CA THR A 130 6.82 1.74 -8.06
C THR A 130 5.76 1.20 -9.00
N SER A 131 4.50 1.58 -8.80
CA SER A 131 3.36 1.10 -9.60
C SER A 131 3.33 1.69 -11.01
N ALA A 132 3.90 2.89 -11.19
CA ALA A 132 4.15 3.51 -12.50
C ALA A 132 5.24 4.58 -12.36
N ALA A 133 5.83 4.97 -13.50
CA ALA A 133 6.84 6.03 -13.55
C ALA A 133 6.21 7.43 -13.39
N GLU A 134 4.97 7.61 -13.83
CA GLU A 134 4.23 8.86 -13.74
C GLU A 134 3.38 8.85 -12.48
N ARG A 135 3.36 9.98 -11.73
CA ARG A 135 2.76 10.07 -10.39
C ARG A 135 1.25 9.84 -10.40
N ILE A 136 0.52 10.45 -11.31
CA ILE A 136 -0.95 10.35 -11.36
C ILE A 136 -1.34 8.92 -11.73
N GLU A 137 -0.69 8.34 -12.74
CA GLU A 137 -0.85 6.93 -13.08
C GLU A 137 -0.55 6.03 -11.88
N ALA A 138 0.57 6.29 -11.17
CA ALA A 138 0.94 5.53 -9.99
C ALA A 138 -0.16 5.60 -8.91
N MET A 139 -0.71 6.78 -8.61
CA MET A 139 -1.76 6.93 -7.60
C MET A 139 -3.06 6.23 -8.00
N ILE A 140 -3.44 6.23 -9.29
CA ILE A 140 -4.60 5.50 -9.79
C ILE A 140 -4.38 3.98 -9.59
N ARG A 141 -3.23 3.44 -9.97
CA ARG A 141 -2.88 2.02 -9.79
C ARG A 141 -2.77 1.65 -8.30
N ASN A 142 -2.21 2.53 -7.48
CA ASN A 142 -2.14 2.37 -6.02
C ASN A 142 -3.56 2.24 -5.42
N THR A 143 -4.53 3.00 -5.93
CA THR A 143 -5.92 2.91 -5.48
C THR A 143 -6.48 1.51 -5.69
N ILE A 144 -6.29 0.91 -6.88
CA ILE A 144 -6.75 -0.44 -7.18
C ILE A 144 -6.06 -1.45 -6.27
N ALA A 145 -4.74 -1.35 -6.10
CA ALA A 145 -3.99 -2.21 -5.20
C ALA A 145 -4.47 -2.12 -3.74
N GLY A 146 -4.78 -0.91 -3.28
CA GLY A 146 -5.35 -0.66 -1.95
C GLY A 146 -6.72 -1.31 -1.78
N ILE A 147 -7.62 -1.18 -2.77
CA ILE A 147 -8.95 -1.81 -2.77
C ILE A 147 -8.83 -3.35 -2.73
N ILE A 148 -7.95 -3.93 -3.56
CA ILE A 148 -7.66 -5.37 -3.58
C ILE A 148 -7.27 -5.85 -2.19
N THR A 149 -6.30 -5.15 -1.58
CA THR A 149 -5.75 -5.52 -0.28
C THR A 149 -6.78 -5.41 0.83
N ALA A 150 -7.56 -4.33 0.86
CA ALA A 150 -8.62 -4.12 1.83
C ALA A 150 -9.73 -5.18 1.71
N LYS A 151 -10.16 -5.52 0.47
CA LYS A 151 -11.11 -6.61 0.21
C LYS A 151 -10.55 -7.96 0.66
N ALA A 152 -9.29 -8.24 0.38
CA ALA A 152 -8.61 -9.46 0.85
C ALA A 152 -8.47 -9.52 2.38
N CYS A 153 -8.49 -8.39 3.06
CA CYS A 153 -8.57 -8.32 4.53
C CYS A 153 -10.01 -8.33 5.08
N GLY A 154 -11.01 -8.60 4.25
CA GLY A 154 -12.40 -8.81 4.66
C GLY A 154 -13.29 -7.56 4.62
N ILE A 155 -12.79 -6.42 4.13
CA ILE A 155 -13.60 -5.21 3.96
C ILE A 155 -14.30 -5.28 2.60
N LYS A 156 -15.60 -5.56 2.59
CA LYS A 156 -16.35 -5.78 1.35
C LYS A 156 -16.38 -4.56 0.44
N ASN A 157 -16.64 -3.39 1.01
CA ASN A 157 -16.76 -2.11 0.32
C ASN A 157 -15.79 -1.10 0.96
N PRO A 158 -14.47 -1.21 0.67
CA PRO A 158 -13.50 -0.34 1.30
C PRO A 158 -13.68 1.10 0.83
N THR A 159 -13.68 2.04 1.78
CA THR A 159 -13.74 3.46 1.49
C THR A 159 -12.36 3.98 1.12
N VAL A 160 -12.28 4.80 0.05
CA VAL A 160 -11.05 5.34 -0.51
C VAL A 160 -10.96 6.83 -0.25
N GLY A 161 -9.85 7.26 0.33
CA GLY A 161 -9.45 8.66 0.44
C GLY A 161 -8.12 8.90 -0.27
N ILE A 162 -7.94 10.07 -0.85
CA ILE A 162 -6.71 10.45 -1.54
C ILE A 162 -6.03 11.51 -0.69
N LEU A 163 -4.81 11.23 -0.22
CA LEU A 163 -4.07 12.23 0.53
C LEU A 163 -3.77 13.44 -0.36
N ASN A 164 -3.91 14.64 0.18
CA ASN A 164 -3.71 15.90 -0.56
C ASN A 164 -2.22 16.15 -0.85
N VAL A 165 -1.64 15.30 -1.70
CA VAL A 165 -0.32 15.44 -2.29
C VAL A 165 -0.46 15.96 -3.73
N ASP A 166 0.64 16.34 -4.35
CA ASP A 166 0.63 16.76 -5.77
C ASP A 166 0.02 15.64 -6.64
N GLY A 167 -0.86 16.01 -7.56
CA GLY A 167 -1.61 15.07 -8.40
C GLY A 167 -2.90 14.52 -7.78
N ALA A 168 -3.22 14.86 -6.51
CA ALA A 168 -4.39 14.30 -5.83
C ALA A 168 -5.72 14.64 -6.54
N ARG A 169 -5.86 15.86 -7.06
CA ARG A 169 -7.07 16.29 -7.78
C ARG A 169 -7.22 15.63 -9.14
N GLN A 170 -6.12 15.46 -9.86
CA GLN A 170 -6.12 14.74 -11.14
C GLN A 170 -6.42 13.26 -10.92
N CYS A 171 -5.84 12.65 -9.89
CA CYS A 171 -6.17 11.28 -9.46
C CYS A 171 -7.65 11.17 -9.09
N GLU A 172 -8.22 12.12 -8.33
CA GLU A 172 -9.64 12.16 -7.99
C GLU A 172 -10.51 12.20 -9.26
N GLY A 173 -10.17 13.07 -10.21
CA GLY A 173 -10.88 13.18 -11.49
C GLY A 173 -10.89 11.87 -12.27
N ALA A 174 -9.73 11.24 -12.42
CA ALA A 174 -9.56 9.96 -13.09
C ALA A 174 -10.34 8.83 -12.40
N LEU A 175 -10.29 8.75 -11.07
CA LEU A 175 -11.01 7.73 -10.30
C LEU A 175 -12.53 7.92 -10.34
N LYS A 176 -13.02 9.16 -10.37
CA LYS A 176 -14.45 9.46 -10.58
C LYS A 176 -14.92 9.07 -11.98
N GLU A 177 -14.09 9.28 -13.00
CA GLU A 177 -14.38 8.82 -14.36
C GLU A 177 -14.43 7.28 -14.41
N LEU A 178 -13.48 6.60 -13.74
CA LEU A 178 -13.46 5.15 -13.63
C LEU A 178 -14.72 4.62 -12.92
N GLN A 179 -15.16 5.28 -11.85
CA GLN A 179 -16.41 4.97 -11.15
C GLN A 179 -17.63 5.17 -12.07
N ALA A 180 -17.71 6.29 -12.78
CA ALA A 180 -18.79 6.58 -13.71
C ALA A 180 -18.88 5.54 -14.85
N ASN A 181 -17.75 4.94 -15.24
CA ASN A 181 -17.67 3.86 -16.21
C ASN A 181 -17.95 2.46 -15.60
N GLY A 182 -18.33 2.40 -14.32
CA GLY A 182 -18.82 1.20 -13.66
C GLY A 182 -17.80 0.40 -12.84
N TYR A 183 -16.61 0.97 -12.55
CA TYR A 183 -15.73 0.38 -11.56
C TYR A 183 -16.20 0.74 -10.15
N ASP A 184 -16.28 -0.25 -9.25
CA ASP A 184 -16.86 -0.11 -7.93
C ASP A 184 -15.87 0.54 -6.94
N ILE A 185 -15.94 1.87 -6.82
CA ILE A 185 -15.16 2.67 -5.86
C ILE A 185 -16.10 3.37 -4.90
N HIS A 186 -15.84 3.22 -3.59
CA HIS A 186 -16.54 3.95 -2.53
C HIS A 186 -15.62 5.03 -1.98
N PHE A 187 -15.88 6.29 -2.32
CA PHE A 187 -15.10 7.39 -1.77
C PHE A 187 -15.48 7.70 -0.33
N ALA A 188 -14.46 7.91 0.51
CA ALA A 188 -14.65 8.43 1.86
C ALA A 188 -14.88 9.95 1.82
N GLU A 189 -15.50 10.47 2.87
CA GLU A 189 -15.64 11.90 3.09
C GLU A 189 -14.65 12.37 4.16
N SER A 190 -13.95 13.48 3.86
CA SER A 190 -13.10 14.16 4.83
C SER A 190 -13.94 14.64 6.01
N SER A 191 -13.37 14.64 7.21
CA SER A 191 -14.00 15.17 8.43
C SER A 191 -14.19 16.71 8.42
N ARG A 192 -13.77 17.37 7.36
CA ARG A 192 -13.87 18.83 7.17
C ARG A 192 -15.26 19.24 6.69
N ALA A 193 -15.61 20.51 6.95
CA ALA A 193 -16.88 21.09 6.53
C ALA A 193 -17.09 21.12 4.99
N ASP A 194 -15.98 21.16 4.22
CA ASP A 194 -16.00 21.14 2.76
C ASP A 194 -16.11 19.71 2.19
N GLY A 195 -15.99 18.67 3.02
CA GLY A 195 -16.14 17.27 2.62
C GLY A 195 -15.15 16.83 1.52
N GLY A 196 -15.60 15.85 0.69
CA GLY A 196 -14.86 15.32 -0.43
C GLY A 196 -13.84 14.25 -0.05
N CYS A 197 -13.30 13.55 -1.06
CA CYS A 197 -12.41 12.41 -0.85
C CYS A 197 -10.91 12.76 -0.80
N VAL A 198 -10.56 14.05 -0.98
CA VAL A 198 -9.18 14.51 -0.81
C VAL A 198 -8.92 14.81 0.65
N MET A 199 -8.10 13.96 1.25
CA MET A 199 -7.85 13.85 2.69
C MET A 199 -6.68 14.71 3.13
N ARG A 200 -6.69 15.13 4.41
CA ARG A 200 -5.63 15.93 5.03
C ARG A 200 -5.06 15.25 6.26
N GLY A 201 -4.08 15.88 6.90
CA GLY A 201 -3.41 15.34 8.07
C GLY A 201 -4.36 14.89 9.19
N ASN A 202 -5.43 15.62 9.47
CA ASN A 202 -6.40 15.21 10.49
C ASN A 202 -7.15 13.93 10.09
N ASP A 203 -7.53 13.79 8.82
CA ASP A 203 -8.17 12.59 8.29
C ASP A 203 -7.26 11.38 8.38
N LEU A 204 -5.97 11.57 8.10
CA LEU A 204 -4.92 10.58 8.23
C LEU A 204 -4.78 10.12 9.69
N LEU A 205 -4.73 11.06 10.65
CA LEU A 205 -4.54 10.74 12.08
C LEU A 205 -5.71 9.95 12.68
N VAL A 206 -6.93 10.18 12.22
CA VAL A 206 -8.12 9.47 12.74
C VAL A 206 -8.51 8.26 11.89
N GLY A 207 -7.88 8.05 10.73
CA GLY A 207 -8.23 6.99 9.79
C GLY A 207 -9.63 7.22 9.19
N ALA A 208 -9.84 8.36 8.51
CA ALA A 208 -11.15 8.72 7.94
C ALA A 208 -11.61 7.80 6.81
N CYS A 209 -10.71 7.03 6.21
CA CYS A 209 -10.98 6.05 5.15
C CYS A 209 -10.35 4.69 5.48
N ASP A 210 -10.74 3.66 4.75
CA ASP A 210 -10.11 2.34 4.84
C ASP A 210 -8.79 2.29 4.04
N VAL A 211 -8.77 2.92 2.87
CA VAL A 211 -7.62 3.01 1.96
C VAL A 211 -7.24 4.47 1.77
N MET A 212 -6.05 4.85 2.24
CA MET A 212 -5.44 6.17 2.01
C MET A 212 -4.46 6.05 0.84
N VAL A 213 -4.80 6.70 -0.27
CA VAL A 213 -3.97 6.71 -1.48
C VAL A 213 -2.95 7.84 -1.40
N THR A 214 -1.70 7.54 -1.74
CA THR A 214 -0.61 8.53 -1.74
C THR A 214 0.51 8.09 -2.70
N ASP A 215 1.49 8.97 -2.91
CA ASP A 215 2.75 8.60 -3.57
C ASP A 215 3.64 7.76 -2.64
N SER A 216 4.61 7.06 -3.23
CA SER A 216 5.45 6.10 -2.49
C SER A 216 6.35 6.75 -1.44
N LEU A 217 6.85 7.96 -1.67
CA LEU A 217 7.72 8.66 -0.70
C LEU A 217 6.93 9.09 0.53
N THR A 218 5.79 9.74 0.30
CA THR A 218 4.88 10.14 1.38
C THR A 218 4.41 8.92 2.18
N GLY A 219 3.98 7.86 1.50
CA GLY A 219 3.55 6.63 2.17
C GLY A 219 4.66 5.98 2.98
N ASN A 220 5.90 5.96 2.49
CA ASN A 220 7.05 5.45 3.23
C ASN A 220 7.30 6.23 4.53
N ILE A 221 7.28 7.56 4.45
CA ILE A 221 7.46 8.43 5.62
C ILE A 221 6.33 8.20 6.64
N LEU A 222 5.08 8.15 6.17
CA LEU A 222 3.92 7.90 7.03
C LEU A 222 3.99 6.55 7.73
N MET A 223 4.43 5.49 7.03
CA MET A 223 4.66 4.19 7.63
C MET A 223 5.66 4.27 8.78
N LYS A 224 6.83 4.89 8.55
CA LYS A 224 7.86 5.06 9.58
C LYS A 224 7.34 5.83 10.79
N MET A 225 6.65 6.94 10.56
CA MET A 225 6.12 7.76 11.65
C MET A 225 5.03 7.03 12.44
N MET A 226 4.07 6.38 11.77
CA MET A 226 2.97 5.68 12.43
C MET A 226 3.40 4.38 13.11
N SER A 227 4.45 3.72 12.63
CA SER A 227 4.95 2.51 13.25
C SER A 227 5.86 2.76 14.46
N SER A 228 6.48 3.93 14.54
CA SER A 228 7.49 4.24 15.57
C SER A 228 7.14 5.37 16.55
N TYR A 229 5.94 5.99 16.44
CA TYR A 229 5.57 7.12 17.31
C TYR A 229 5.54 6.74 18.80
N CYS A 230 5.14 5.52 19.14
CA CYS A 230 5.08 5.06 20.53
C CYS A 230 6.44 4.71 21.14
N THR A 231 7.49 4.57 20.31
CA THR A 231 8.88 4.30 20.74
C THR A 231 9.78 5.53 20.65
N GLY A 232 9.18 6.70 20.36
CA GLY A 232 9.96 7.93 20.15
C GLY A 232 10.87 7.88 18.91
N GLY A 233 10.54 7.02 17.94
CA GLY A 233 11.31 6.84 16.70
C GLY A 233 12.49 5.87 16.81
N SER A 234 12.66 5.19 17.94
CA SER A 234 13.80 4.28 18.14
C SER A 234 13.69 2.98 17.35
N TYR A 235 12.49 2.47 17.15
CA TYR A 235 12.19 1.32 16.28
C TYR A 235 10.69 1.27 15.95
N GLU A 236 10.33 0.51 14.94
CA GLU A 236 8.94 0.32 14.54
C GLU A 236 8.29 -0.80 15.37
N ALA A 237 7.27 -0.46 16.18
CA ALA A 237 6.63 -1.35 17.12
C ALA A 237 5.13 -1.57 16.84
N VAL A 238 4.51 -0.74 15.99
CA VAL A 238 3.05 -0.71 15.76
C VAL A 238 2.74 -0.91 14.27
N GLY A 239 1.62 -1.57 13.99
CA GLY A 239 1.15 -1.81 12.63
C GLY A 239 1.57 -3.17 12.06
N TYR A 240 1.46 -3.32 10.76
CA TYR A 240 1.60 -4.59 10.04
C TYR A 240 2.65 -4.53 8.92
N GLY A 241 3.58 -3.60 9.01
CA GLY A 241 4.62 -3.37 8.01
C GLY A 241 4.13 -2.65 6.75
N TYR A 242 5.04 -2.52 5.79
CA TYR A 242 4.86 -1.77 4.53
C TYR A 242 3.98 -2.51 3.52
N GLY A 243 3.69 -3.77 3.78
CA GLY A 243 2.64 -4.56 3.15
C GLY A 243 3.07 -5.40 1.97
N PRO A 244 2.08 -6.06 1.37
CA PRO A 244 2.28 -6.89 0.19
C PRO A 244 2.60 -6.06 -1.04
N GLY A 245 3.41 -6.62 -1.94
CA GLY A 245 3.47 -6.19 -3.33
C GLY A 245 2.21 -6.66 -4.08
N ILE A 246 1.45 -5.70 -4.61
CA ILE A 246 0.26 -5.97 -5.42
C ILE A 246 0.47 -5.35 -6.80
N GLY A 247 0.36 -6.18 -7.84
CA GLY A 247 0.50 -5.75 -9.22
C GLY A 247 -0.27 -6.67 -10.16
N GLU A 248 -0.62 -6.17 -11.32
CA GLU A 248 -1.27 -7.00 -12.33
C GLU A 248 -0.30 -8.06 -12.86
N GLY A 249 -0.68 -9.34 -12.76
CA GLY A 249 0.17 -10.46 -13.18
C GLY A 249 1.37 -10.71 -12.25
N TYR A 250 1.40 -10.08 -11.07
CA TYR A 250 2.41 -10.34 -10.06
C TYR A 250 1.90 -11.37 -9.05
N ASP A 251 2.47 -12.59 -9.08
CA ASP A 251 1.92 -13.74 -8.36
C ASP A 251 2.61 -14.06 -7.03
N ARG A 252 3.79 -13.47 -6.75
CA ARG A 252 4.50 -13.70 -5.49
C ARG A 252 3.93 -12.85 -4.35
N LEU A 253 3.63 -13.45 -3.21
CA LEU A 253 3.25 -12.71 -2.01
C LEU A 253 4.51 -12.38 -1.19
N VAL A 254 5.08 -11.22 -1.46
CA VAL A 254 6.21 -10.68 -0.70
C VAL A 254 5.72 -9.48 0.10
N MET A 255 5.90 -9.55 1.43
CA MET A 255 5.55 -8.50 2.39
C MET A 255 6.82 -7.75 2.78
N ILE A 256 6.79 -6.44 2.69
CA ILE A 256 7.92 -5.61 3.13
C ILE A 256 7.73 -5.13 4.57
N VAL A 257 8.80 -5.23 5.33
CA VAL A 257 8.99 -4.57 6.63
C VAL A 257 10.29 -3.76 6.59
N SER A 258 10.44 -2.83 7.51
CA SER A 258 11.71 -2.07 7.65
C SER A 258 12.78 -2.91 8.36
N ARG A 259 14.05 -2.64 8.10
CA ARG A 259 15.16 -3.18 8.90
C ARG A 259 15.08 -2.77 10.37
N ALA A 260 14.42 -1.65 10.66
CA ALA A 260 14.15 -1.14 12.00
C ALA A 260 12.83 -1.67 12.61
N SER A 261 12.11 -2.56 11.93
CA SER A 261 10.88 -3.16 12.46
C SER A 261 11.20 -4.16 13.57
N GLY A 262 10.55 -3.98 14.72
CA GLY A 262 10.64 -4.92 15.84
C GLY A 262 9.80 -6.19 15.62
N ALA A 263 10.03 -7.19 16.46
CA ALA A 263 9.34 -8.48 16.40
C ALA A 263 7.81 -8.39 16.33
N PRO A 264 7.11 -7.47 17.04
CA PRO A 264 5.67 -7.32 16.91
C PRO A 264 5.19 -6.96 15.50
N VAL A 265 5.92 -6.08 14.79
CA VAL A 265 5.56 -5.67 13.42
C VAL A 265 5.81 -6.81 12.43
N LEU A 266 6.93 -7.55 12.57
CA LEU A 266 7.22 -8.71 11.74
C LEU A 266 6.15 -9.81 11.93
N ALA A 267 5.76 -10.10 13.18
CA ALA A 267 4.71 -11.06 13.49
C ALA A 267 3.36 -10.64 12.89
N ASN A 268 2.99 -9.38 13.05
CA ASN A 268 1.76 -8.83 12.46
C ASN A 268 1.80 -8.86 10.92
N ALA A 269 2.97 -8.66 10.30
CA ALA A 269 3.14 -8.77 8.85
C ALA A 269 2.93 -10.22 8.36
N MET A 270 3.41 -11.23 9.12
CA MET A 270 3.13 -12.63 8.82
C MET A 270 1.64 -12.98 8.94
N GLU A 271 0.93 -12.47 9.96
CA GLU A 271 -0.53 -12.62 10.06
C GLU A 271 -1.28 -11.93 8.92
N TYR A 272 -0.78 -10.76 8.51
CA TYR A 272 -1.33 -10.03 7.38
C TYR A 272 -1.20 -10.86 6.09
N ALA A 273 0.00 -11.42 5.83
CA ALA A 273 0.21 -12.33 4.71
C ALA A 273 -0.72 -13.56 4.79
N ALA A 274 -0.81 -14.18 5.96
CA ALA A 274 -1.70 -15.33 6.18
C ALA A 274 -3.18 -15.00 5.91
N THR A 275 -3.62 -13.79 6.27
CA THR A 275 -4.98 -13.31 5.99
C THR A 275 -5.22 -13.17 4.49
N LEU A 276 -4.27 -12.62 3.75
CA LEU A 276 -4.35 -12.48 2.29
C LEU A 276 -4.44 -13.84 1.58
N VAL A 277 -3.65 -14.83 2.04
CA VAL A 277 -3.67 -16.19 1.50
C VAL A 277 -5.01 -16.87 1.79
N LYS A 278 -5.48 -16.83 3.04
CA LYS A 278 -6.78 -17.42 3.45
C LYS A 278 -7.94 -16.88 2.63
N ASN A 279 -7.92 -15.61 2.31
CA ASN A 279 -9.00 -14.95 1.57
C ASN A 279 -8.76 -14.92 0.05
N ASN A 280 -7.78 -15.68 -0.44
CA ASN A 280 -7.49 -15.85 -1.86
C ASN A 280 -7.32 -14.50 -2.61
N TYR A 281 -6.38 -13.68 -2.12
CA TYR A 281 -6.14 -12.32 -2.63
C TYR A 281 -5.87 -12.29 -4.15
N ARG A 282 -5.27 -13.35 -4.72
CA ARG A 282 -4.98 -13.44 -6.17
C ARG A 282 -6.26 -13.42 -7.02
N GLU A 283 -7.29 -14.14 -6.60
CA GLU A 283 -8.60 -14.12 -7.28
C GLU A 283 -9.29 -12.76 -7.15
N ILE A 284 -9.16 -12.12 -5.99
CA ILE A 284 -9.67 -10.76 -5.78
C ILE A 284 -8.91 -9.80 -6.71
N ALA A 285 -7.58 -9.86 -6.74
CA ALA A 285 -6.74 -9.03 -7.60
C ALA A 285 -7.12 -9.19 -9.08
N LYS A 286 -7.24 -10.43 -9.56
CA LYS A 286 -7.65 -10.71 -10.93
C LYS A 286 -8.99 -10.06 -11.28
N LYS A 287 -10.01 -10.23 -10.44
CA LYS A 287 -11.34 -9.64 -10.64
C LYS A 287 -11.31 -8.11 -10.64
N GLU A 288 -10.57 -7.50 -9.73
CA GLU A 288 -10.48 -6.04 -9.62
C GLU A 288 -9.75 -5.44 -10.83
N TYR A 289 -8.64 -6.03 -11.28
CA TYR A 289 -7.95 -5.57 -12.48
C TYR A 289 -8.80 -5.76 -13.74
N GLU A 290 -9.50 -6.89 -13.89
CA GLU A 290 -10.43 -7.11 -15.00
C GLU A 290 -11.57 -6.09 -14.99
N ALA A 291 -12.15 -5.79 -13.82
CA ALA A 291 -13.21 -4.80 -13.67
C ALA A 291 -12.71 -3.39 -14.01
N ALA A 292 -11.53 -2.99 -13.52
CA ALA A 292 -10.93 -1.70 -13.82
C ALA A 292 -10.62 -1.54 -15.31
N LYS A 293 -10.08 -2.57 -15.96
CA LYS A 293 -9.84 -2.58 -17.41
C LYS A 293 -11.13 -2.44 -18.21
N LYS A 294 -12.17 -3.18 -17.81
CA LYS A 294 -13.49 -3.07 -18.45
C LYS A 294 -14.09 -1.68 -18.33
N ALA A 295 -13.82 -0.97 -17.23
CA ALA A 295 -14.21 0.42 -17.03
C ALA A 295 -13.32 1.43 -17.77
N GLY A 296 -12.31 0.97 -18.52
CA GLY A 296 -11.46 1.80 -19.37
C GLY A 296 -10.22 2.38 -18.70
N LEU A 297 -9.68 1.71 -17.69
CA LEU A 297 -8.52 2.15 -16.90
C LEU A 297 -7.39 2.74 -17.74
N GLU A 298 -6.90 2.02 -18.75
CA GLU A 298 -5.74 2.46 -19.54
C GLU A 298 -6.05 3.72 -20.38
N LYS A 299 -7.29 3.84 -20.86
CA LYS A 299 -7.76 5.02 -21.60
C LYS A 299 -7.84 6.25 -20.69
N ILE A 300 -8.36 6.07 -19.48
CA ILE A 300 -8.46 7.13 -18.47
C ILE A 300 -7.06 7.59 -18.06
N ILE A 301 -6.15 6.64 -17.76
CA ILE A 301 -4.76 6.96 -17.44
C ILE A 301 -4.13 7.78 -18.56
N ALA A 302 -4.29 7.36 -19.81
CA ALA A 302 -3.72 8.07 -20.96
C ALA A 302 -4.28 9.50 -21.10
N ALA A 303 -5.57 9.72 -20.78
CA ALA A 303 -6.20 11.04 -20.86
C ALA A 303 -5.75 11.98 -19.73
N HIS A 304 -5.37 11.44 -18.57
CA HIS A 304 -4.92 12.22 -17.41
C HIS A 304 -3.39 12.34 -17.30
N LYS A 305 -2.63 11.80 -18.27
CA LYS A 305 -1.17 12.02 -18.31
C LYS A 305 -0.87 13.50 -18.54
N PRO A 306 0.08 14.09 -17.78
CA PRO A 306 0.49 15.45 -18.01
C PRO A 306 1.03 15.59 -19.44
N VAL A 307 0.42 16.45 -20.21
CA VAL A 307 0.92 16.82 -21.53
C VAL A 307 2.18 17.64 -21.30
N LYS A 308 3.34 17.17 -21.77
CA LYS A 308 4.54 18.01 -21.84
C LYS A 308 4.22 19.16 -22.77
N LYS A 309 3.85 20.31 -22.21
CA LYS A 309 3.75 21.55 -22.96
C LYS A 309 5.17 21.96 -23.34
N GLU A 310 5.45 22.09 -24.62
CA GLU A 310 6.56 22.90 -25.07
C GLU A 310 6.32 24.30 -24.54
N ALA A 311 7.26 24.85 -23.78
CA ALA A 311 7.17 26.20 -23.26
C ALA A 311 6.92 27.15 -24.43
N SER A 312 5.72 27.72 -24.53
CA SER A 312 5.45 28.77 -25.51
C SER A 312 6.16 30.01 -25.02
N GLU A 313 7.11 30.52 -25.79
CA GLU A 313 7.80 31.80 -25.54
C GLU A 313 6.88 33.04 -25.74
N GLU A 314 5.58 32.86 -25.84
CA GLU A 314 4.65 33.99 -25.93
C GLU A 314 4.54 34.70 -24.57
N VAL A 315 5.16 35.86 -24.48
CA VAL A 315 4.97 36.79 -23.35
C VAL A 315 3.55 37.33 -23.40
N VAL A 316 2.72 36.87 -22.48
CA VAL A 316 1.34 37.32 -22.33
C VAL A 316 1.34 38.58 -21.44
N GLU A 317 0.84 39.72 -21.95
CA GLU A 317 0.70 40.94 -21.15
C GLU A 317 -0.35 40.76 -20.05
N CYS A 318 0.03 41.09 -18.81
CA CYS A 318 -0.88 41.10 -17.67
C CYS A 318 -1.97 42.19 -17.86
N PRO A 319 -3.25 41.87 -17.78
CA PRO A 319 -4.32 42.89 -17.78
C PRO A 319 -4.17 43.87 -16.62
N PRO A 320 -4.82 45.03 -16.68
CA PRO A 320 -4.84 45.99 -15.58
C PRO A 320 -5.31 45.32 -14.28
N LYS A 321 -4.66 45.69 -13.17
CA LYS A 321 -4.96 45.06 -11.85
C LYS A 321 -6.39 45.37 -11.43
N GLU A 322 -7.15 44.34 -11.10
CA GLU A 322 -8.51 44.38 -10.60
C GLU A 322 -8.63 43.72 -9.23
N VAL A 323 -9.73 43.95 -8.52
CA VAL A 323 -10.02 43.29 -7.26
C VAL A 323 -10.42 41.84 -7.54
N VAL A 324 -9.69 40.90 -6.98
CA VAL A 324 -9.99 39.48 -7.13
C VAL A 324 -11.21 39.08 -6.30
N THR A 325 -12.20 38.48 -6.93
CA THR A 325 -13.49 38.12 -6.32
C THR A 325 -13.76 36.63 -6.30
N ALA A 326 -12.93 35.84 -6.97
CA ALA A 326 -13.05 34.37 -7.07
C ALA A 326 -11.69 33.70 -6.97
N SER A 327 -11.67 32.39 -6.70
CA SER A 327 -10.45 31.62 -6.73
C SER A 327 -10.66 30.22 -7.33
N ILE A 328 -9.65 29.72 -8.05
CA ILE A 328 -9.62 28.37 -8.62
C ILE A 328 -8.57 27.58 -7.85
N ALA A 329 -9.02 26.59 -7.08
CA ALA A 329 -8.15 25.69 -6.33
C ALA A 329 -7.94 24.36 -7.09
N GLY A 330 -6.91 23.60 -6.73
CA GLY A 330 -6.63 22.29 -7.30
C GLY A 330 -5.76 22.33 -8.56
N ILE A 331 -5.05 23.44 -8.76
CA ILE A 331 -4.02 23.59 -9.81
C ILE A 331 -2.68 23.17 -9.20
N GLU A 332 -1.88 22.39 -9.91
CA GLU A 332 -0.54 22.03 -9.45
C GLU A 332 0.40 23.24 -9.46
N VAL A 333 1.39 23.22 -8.55
CA VAL A 333 2.37 24.32 -8.44
C VAL A 333 3.06 24.60 -9.78
N MET A 334 3.38 23.54 -10.54
CA MET A 334 4.07 23.67 -11.83
C MET A 334 3.17 24.23 -12.96
N ASP A 335 1.84 24.11 -12.83
CA ASP A 335 0.87 24.60 -13.82
C ASP A 335 0.27 25.95 -13.40
N LEU A 336 0.62 26.47 -12.24
CA LEU A 336 0.02 27.66 -11.66
C LEU A 336 0.21 28.91 -12.54
N GLU A 337 1.43 29.10 -13.03
CA GLU A 337 1.78 30.21 -13.91
C GLU A 337 1.09 30.11 -15.27
N ASP A 338 1.02 28.91 -15.84
CA ASP A 338 0.29 28.64 -17.09
C ASP A 338 -1.20 28.94 -16.95
N ALA A 339 -1.80 28.63 -15.81
CA ALA A 339 -3.20 28.91 -15.54
C ALA A 339 -3.46 30.44 -15.41
N VAL A 340 -2.57 31.16 -14.75
CA VAL A 340 -2.60 32.62 -14.67
C VAL A 340 -2.50 33.23 -16.07
N GLN A 341 -1.53 32.82 -16.89
CA GLN A 341 -1.36 33.32 -18.26
C GLN A 341 -2.54 32.96 -19.16
N ALA A 342 -3.18 31.81 -18.96
CA ALA A 342 -4.40 31.46 -19.71
C ALA A 342 -5.55 32.46 -19.45
N LEU A 343 -5.71 32.89 -18.20
CA LEU A 343 -6.69 33.93 -17.84
C LEU A 343 -6.29 35.30 -18.41
N TRP A 344 -5.01 35.69 -18.39
CA TRP A 344 -4.53 36.89 -19.02
C TRP A 344 -4.79 36.92 -20.54
N LYS A 345 -4.59 35.79 -21.25
CA LYS A 345 -4.95 35.63 -22.66
C LYS A 345 -6.45 35.90 -22.90
N ALA A 346 -7.28 35.52 -21.94
CA ALA A 346 -8.72 35.81 -21.97
C ALA A 346 -9.07 37.23 -21.48
N LYS A 347 -8.06 38.09 -21.20
CA LYS A 347 -8.20 39.45 -20.66
C LYS A 347 -8.86 39.48 -19.27
N ILE A 348 -8.72 38.44 -18.50
CA ILE A 348 -9.13 38.34 -17.09
C ILE A 348 -7.91 38.53 -16.24
N TYR A 349 -7.94 39.55 -15.34
CA TYR A 349 -6.88 39.70 -14.35
C TYR A 349 -6.86 38.50 -13.39
N ALA A 350 -5.71 37.95 -13.19
CA ALA A 350 -5.49 36.82 -12.25
C ALA A 350 -4.09 36.92 -11.66
N GLU A 351 -3.95 36.44 -10.43
CA GLU A 351 -2.66 36.28 -9.74
C GLU A 351 -2.57 34.93 -9.05
N SER A 352 -1.35 34.41 -8.93
CA SER A 352 -1.11 33.20 -8.19
C SER A 352 -1.09 33.44 -6.69
N GLY A 353 -1.63 32.53 -5.91
CA GLY A 353 -1.66 32.61 -4.47
C GLY A 353 -1.58 31.26 -3.80
N MET A 354 -1.50 31.27 -2.47
CA MET A 354 -1.44 30.09 -1.65
C MET A 354 -2.64 30.06 -0.70
N GLY A 355 -3.50 29.08 -0.86
CA GLY A 355 -4.61 28.82 0.06
C GLY A 355 -4.27 27.77 1.11
N CYS A 356 -5.19 27.55 2.07
CA CYS A 356 -5.04 26.49 3.08
C CYS A 356 -4.95 25.08 2.49
N THR A 357 -5.33 24.90 1.23
CA THR A 357 -5.41 23.60 0.54
C THR A 357 -4.34 23.42 -0.54
N GLY A 358 -3.41 24.34 -0.67
CA GLY A 358 -2.39 24.35 -1.71
C GLY A 358 -2.49 25.58 -2.63
N PRO A 359 -1.78 25.56 -3.78
CA PRO A 359 -1.79 26.67 -4.72
C PRO A 359 -3.18 26.92 -5.33
N LEU A 360 -3.44 28.17 -5.64
CA LEU A 360 -4.67 28.60 -6.28
C LEU A 360 -4.41 29.80 -7.17
N VAL A 361 -5.25 29.98 -8.19
CA VAL A 361 -5.34 31.19 -9.00
C VAL A 361 -6.49 32.03 -8.48
N MET A 362 -6.24 33.31 -8.26
CA MET A 362 -7.21 34.29 -7.77
C MET A 362 -7.51 35.29 -8.85
#